data_885a6cc3498521a64b754466512779da
#
_entry.id   885a6cc3498521a64b754466512779da
#
_cell.length_a   1.000
_cell.length_b   1.000
_cell.length_c   1.000
_cell.angle_alpha   90.00
_cell.angle_beta   90.00
_cell.angle_gamma   90.00
#
_symmetry.space_group_name_H-M   'P 1'
#
loop_
_entity.id
_entity.type
_entity.pdbx_description
1 polymer ?
#
loop_
_entity_poly.entity_id
_entity_poly.type
_entity_poly.pdbx_seq_one_letter_code
_entity_poly.pdbx_strand_id
1 'polypeptide(L)'
;MERRDFLACATALAGVGGMLATHGRAGSAQTDGAAMGSITDVSGIKVGHFTDPRRPTGCTVVRVDDGATGGVDVRGAAPGTRETDLLDPVNLVDEVHAVVLTGGSAFGLDAASGVMRWLEAHQVGFDVGVARVPIVPAAVLFDLAVGDARVRPTADSGYQACAVASAAPPAEGNVGAGAGATVGKLFGMPRAMKSGLGTAAVSVGGFTVGALVAVNALGDIIDPASGRPLAGARTADGERLLHTRDAILSGEPLGPQDPGTATTIGVVATDAGLTKPQAQKMAQMAHDGLARAINPIHTMFDGDTIFALGTGRVQGAADVNLLGILAAEVMARAVVRAALTAQGIEGLPAARDMG
;
A
#
# COMPACT_ATOMS: atom_id res chain seq x y z
N MET A 1 23.30 -9.75 -43.19
CA MET A 1 22.49 -10.97 -42.92
C MET A 1 21.04 -10.54 -42.94
N GLU A 2 20.29 -11.05 -43.92
CA GLU A 2 19.06 -10.49 -44.43
C GLU A 2 17.83 -10.77 -43.56
N ARG A 3 16.93 -9.80 -43.56
CA ARG A 3 15.54 -9.88 -43.07
C ARG A 3 14.69 -10.71 -44.05
N ARG A 4 14.64 -12.03 -43.89
CA ARG A 4 13.65 -12.90 -44.56
C ARG A 4 13.71 -14.26 -43.88
N ASP A 5 12.71 -14.52 -43.02
CA ASP A 5 12.20 -15.86 -42.73
C ASP A 5 11.21 -15.77 -41.55
N PHE A 6 10.10 -15.09 -41.79
CA PHE A 6 8.94 -15.10 -40.88
C PHE A 6 7.64 -15.13 -41.67
N LEU A 7 7.48 -16.18 -42.53
CA LEU A 7 6.20 -16.44 -43.18
C LEU A 7 6.27 -17.81 -43.86
N ALA A 8 5.92 -18.87 -43.13
CA ALA A 8 5.35 -20.10 -43.71
C ALA A 8 5.05 -21.12 -42.60
N CYS A 9 3.83 -21.15 -42.16
CA CYS A 9 3.12 -22.37 -41.76
C CYS A 9 1.64 -22.01 -41.50
N ALA A 10 0.93 -21.86 -42.58
CA ALA A 10 -0.52 -21.98 -42.62
C ALA A 10 -0.85 -23.05 -43.67
N THR A 11 -1.77 -23.90 -43.30
CA THR A 11 -2.54 -24.88 -44.07
C THR A 11 -2.27 -26.35 -43.76
N ALA A 12 -3.17 -26.95 -42.99
CA ALA A 12 -3.80 -28.24 -43.32
C ALA A 12 -5.17 -28.27 -42.63
N LEU A 13 -6.22 -28.18 -43.42
CA LEU A 13 -7.63 -28.40 -43.11
C LEU A 13 -7.96 -29.87 -43.24
N ALA A 14 -8.95 -30.29 -42.49
CA ALA A 14 -10.05 -31.18 -42.78
C ALA A 14 -10.15 -32.46 -41.95
N GLY A 15 -11.35 -32.63 -41.34
CA GLY A 15 -11.90 -33.92 -41.00
C GLY A 15 -12.89 -33.96 -39.82
N VAL A 16 -14.11 -33.53 -40.04
CA VAL A 16 -15.41 -34.08 -39.60
C VAL A 16 -15.49 -34.98 -38.34
N GLY A 17 -16.35 -34.59 -37.41
CA GLY A 17 -16.86 -35.45 -36.35
C GLY A 17 -17.72 -34.69 -35.37
N GLY A 18 -19.03 -34.58 -35.62
CA GLY A 18 -19.97 -33.98 -34.69
C GLY A 18 -20.15 -34.84 -33.43
N MET A 19 -20.13 -34.17 -32.30
CA MET A 19 -20.63 -34.70 -31.04
C MET A 19 -21.32 -33.56 -30.28
N LEU A 20 -22.59 -33.77 -29.98
CA LEU A 20 -23.44 -32.90 -29.18
C LEU A 20 -22.77 -32.64 -27.81
N ALA A 21 -22.34 -31.42 -27.57
CA ALA A 21 -21.94 -30.98 -26.25
C ALA A 21 -23.17 -30.42 -25.54
N THR A 22 -23.59 -31.13 -24.53
CA THR A 22 -24.54 -30.69 -23.49
C THR A 22 -24.02 -29.39 -22.88
N HIS A 23 -24.85 -28.34 -22.91
CA HIS A 23 -24.59 -27.07 -22.21
C HIS A 23 -24.55 -27.32 -20.71
N GLY A 24 -23.38 -27.59 -20.19
CA GLY A 24 -23.09 -27.41 -18.77
C GLY A 24 -23.26 -25.93 -18.40
N ARG A 25 -24.26 -25.64 -17.57
CA ARG A 25 -24.39 -24.35 -16.88
C ARG A 25 -23.03 -24.01 -16.26
N ALA A 26 -22.44 -22.94 -16.73
CA ALA A 26 -21.35 -22.28 -15.99
C ALA A 26 -21.89 -21.90 -14.62
N GLY A 27 -21.51 -22.67 -13.61
CA GLY A 27 -21.77 -22.32 -12.24
C GLY A 27 -21.12 -20.96 -12.00
N SER A 28 -21.94 -19.98 -11.61
CA SER A 28 -21.43 -18.76 -11.00
C SER A 28 -20.50 -19.18 -9.86
N ALA A 29 -19.20 -18.94 -10.00
CA ALA A 29 -18.30 -19.03 -8.88
C ALA A 29 -18.77 -17.94 -7.87
N GLN A 30 -19.59 -18.37 -6.93
CA GLN A 30 -19.78 -17.65 -5.68
C GLN A 30 -18.38 -17.54 -5.08
N THR A 31 -17.82 -16.35 -5.08
CA THR A 31 -16.70 -16.02 -4.22
C THR A 31 -17.25 -16.08 -2.81
N ASP A 32 -17.25 -17.30 -2.23
CA ASP A 32 -17.41 -17.48 -0.81
C ASP A 32 -16.46 -16.51 -0.13
N GLY A 33 -16.96 -15.79 0.90
CA GLY A 33 -16.21 -14.88 1.71
C GLY A 33 -15.11 -15.59 2.50
N ALA A 34 -14.11 -16.12 1.79
CA ALA A 34 -12.84 -16.47 2.41
C ALA A 34 -12.32 -15.21 3.08
N ALA A 35 -12.10 -15.30 4.39
CA ALA A 35 -11.53 -14.19 5.17
C ALA A 35 -10.32 -13.67 4.39
N MET A 36 -10.40 -12.42 3.92
CA MET A 36 -9.27 -11.81 3.23
C MET A 36 -8.15 -11.71 4.24
N GLY A 37 -7.01 -12.36 3.94
CA GLY A 37 -5.86 -12.37 4.81
C GLY A 37 -5.29 -10.97 5.08
N SER A 38 -4.25 -10.89 5.86
CA SER A 38 -3.54 -9.65 6.19
C SER A 38 -2.05 -9.78 5.90
N ILE A 39 -1.32 -8.68 5.85
CA ILE A 39 0.14 -8.71 5.62
C ILE A 39 0.86 -9.61 6.65
N THR A 40 0.31 -9.79 7.84
CA THR A 40 0.88 -10.66 8.88
C THR A 40 0.72 -12.15 8.61
N ASP A 41 -0.01 -12.55 7.56
CA ASP A 41 -0.03 -13.94 7.09
C ASP A 41 1.29 -14.30 6.38
N VAL A 42 2.07 -13.29 5.98
CA VAL A 42 3.44 -13.48 5.50
C VAL A 42 4.34 -13.84 6.67
N SER A 43 4.92 -15.02 6.63
CA SER A 43 5.78 -15.53 7.71
C SER A 43 6.95 -14.58 8.00
N GLY A 44 7.12 -14.20 9.27
CA GLY A 44 8.17 -13.28 9.73
C GLY A 44 7.73 -11.82 9.84
N ILE A 45 6.57 -11.45 9.31
CA ILE A 45 6.04 -10.09 9.40
C ILE A 45 5.26 -9.87 10.70
N LYS A 46 5.54 -8.75 11.36
CA LYS A 46 4.80 -8.24 12.52
C LYS A 46 4.36 -6.80 12.26
N VAL A 47 3.17 -6.42 12.73
CA VAL A 47 2.65 -5.07 12.56
C VAL A 47 2.23 -4.48 13.91
N GLY A 48 2.57 -3.21 14.13
CA GLY A 48 2.12 -2.46 15.30
C GLY A 48 1.78 -1.02 14.94
N HIS A 49 0.85 -0.44 15.69
CA HIS A 49 0.36 0.91 15.47
C HIS A 49 0.49 1.77 16.72
N PHE A 50 0.76 3.05 16.50
CA PHE A 50 0.49 4.11 17.46
C PHE A 50 -0.50 5.09 16.82
N THR A 51 -1.61 5.34 17.50
CA THR A 51 -2.60 6.37 17.10
C THR A 51 -2.65 7.42 18.20
N ASP A 52 -2.43 8.69 17.83
CA ASP A 52 -2.41 9.78 18.81
C ASP A 52 -3.85 10.10 19.28
N PRO A 53 -4.13 10.10 20.59
CA PRO A 53 -5.47 10.36 21.09
C PRO A 53 -5.89 11.84 20.99
N ARG A 54 -4.94 12.75 20.74
CA ARG A 54 -5.17 14.21 20.74
C ARG A 54 -5.69 14.71 19.40
N ARG A 55 -5.35 14.02 18.29
CA ARG A 55 -5.88 14.28 16.95
C ARG A 55 -5.74 13.02 16.08
N PRO A 56 -6.47 12.92 14.94
CA PRO A 56 -6.30 11.80 14.00
C PRO A 56 -4.93 11.86 13.29
N THR A 57 -3.91 11.22 13.87
CA THR A 57 -2.58 11.00 13.31
C THR A 57 -1.94 9.80 14.00
N GLY A 58 -0.87 9.25 13.44
CA GLY A 58 -0.16 8.14 14.04
C GLY A 58 0.87 7.53 13.11
N CYS A 59 1.48 6.44 13.54
CA CYS A 59 2.41 5.67 12.74
C CYS A 59 2.15 4.16 12.82
N THR A 60 2.56 3.46 11.78
CA THR A 60 2.47 2.00 11.62
C THR A 60 3.86 1.46 11.35
N VAL A 61 4.26 0.45 12.08
CA VAL A 61 5.53 -0.25 11.94
C VAL A 61 5.28 -1.63 11.38
N VAL A 62 5.89 -1.95 10.25
CA VAL A 62 6.00 -3.32 9.72
C VAL A 62 7.39 -3.81 10.10
N ARG A 63 7.48 -4.74 11.04
CA ARG A 63 8.73 -5.22 11.65
C ARG A 63 9.09 -6.62 11.20
N VAL A 64 10.39 -6.86 10.96
CA VAL A 64 10.96 -8.15 10.61
C VAL A 64 12.20 -8.39 11.47
N ASP A 65 12.07 -9.15 12.55
CA ASP A 65 13.12 -9.27 13.58
C ASP A 65 14.40 -9.95 13.06
N ASP A 66 14.27 -10.85 12.09
CA ASP A 66 15.42 -11.55 11.49
C ASP A 66 15.93 -10.88 10.20
N GLY A 67 15.42 -9.68 9.89
CA GLY A 67 15.71 -8.99 8.64
C GLY A 67 14.89 -9.52 7.44
N ALA A 68 14.75 -8.70 6.43
CA ALA A 68 14.17 -9.05 5.14
C ALA A 68 14.90 -8.32 4.02
N THR A 69 15.01 -8.93 2.84
CA THR A 69 15.50 -8.20 1.66
C THR A 69 14.51 -7.07 1.34
N GLY A 70 15.02 -5.83 1.28
CA GLY A 70 14.23 -4.63 1.05
C GLY A 70 14.31 -4.11 -0.38
N GLY A 71 13.20 -3.54 -0.85
CA GLY A 71 13.14 -2.77 -2.09
C GLY A 71 12.15 -1.61 -1.94
N VAL A 72 12.24 -0.61 -2.81
CA VAL A 72 11.34 0.55 -2.81
C VAL A 72 11.10 1.03 -4.23
N ASP A 73 9.90 1.56 -4.47
CA ASP A 73 9.59 2.36 -5.66
C ASP A 73 8.80 3.61 -5.24
N VAL A 74 9.30 4.77 -5.69
CA VAL A 74 8.72 6.10 -5.40
C VAL A 74 8.18 6.65 -6.71
N ARG A 75 6.86 6.82 -6.82
CA ARG A 75 6.20 7.31 -8.05
C ARG A 75 5.55 8.67 -7.92
N GLY A 76 5.20 9.08 -6.72
CA GLY A 76 4.70 10.42 -6.49
C GLY A 76 5.80 11.48 -6.69
N ALA A 77 5.41 12.69 -7.11
CA ALA A 77 6.36 13.78 -7.37
C ALA A 77 6.73 14.60 -6.12
N ALA A 78 6.06 14.36 -4.98
CA ALA A 78 6.29 15.06 -3.70
C ALA A 78 6.49 14.09 -2.53
N PRO A 79 7.45 13.12 -2.61
CA PRO A 79 7.65 12.11 -1.59
C PRO A 79 8.30 12.70 -0.33
N GLY A 80 7.90 12.18 0.84
CA GLY A 80 8.59 12.37 2.11
C GLY A 80 9.10 11.02 2.59
N THR A 81 10.41 10.76 2.46
CA THR A 81 10.99 9.44 2.74
C THR A 81 12.27 9.54 3.56
N ARG A 82 12.65 8.43 4.18
CA ARG A 82 13.91 8.24 4.88
C ARG A 82 14.55 6.94 4.44
N GLU A 83 15.88 6.96 4.21
CA GLU A 83 16.76 5.82 3.96
C GLU A 83 16.37 4.97 2.72
N THR A 84 15.73 5.59 1.72
CA THR A 84 15.33 4.92 0.48
C THR A 84 16.50 4.62 -0.44
N ASP A 85 17.54 5.47 -0.45
CA ASP A 85 18.73 5.26 -1.30
C ASP A 85 19.47 3.96 -0.95
N LEU A 86 19.44 3.56 0.33
CA LEU A 86 20.07 2.30 0.77
C LEU A 86 19.40 1.07 0.11
N LEU A 87 18.14 1.18 -0.29
CA LEU A 87 17.39 0.10 -0.94
C LEU A 87 17.66 -0.02 -2.44
N ASP A 88 18.42 0.91 -3.03
CA ASP A 88 18.84 0.78 -4.43
C ASP A 88 19.64 -0.52 -4.61
N PRO A 89 19.34 -1.34 -5.64
CA PRO A 89 20.00 -2.61 -5.88
C PRO A 89 21.53 -2.59 -5.97
N VAL A 90 22.12 -1.44 -6.31
CA VAL A 90 23.59 -1.29 -6.39
C VAL A 90 24.25 -1.05 -5.04
N ASN A 91 23.48 -0.77 -3.97
CA ASN A 91 24.01 -0.47 -2.65
C ASN A 91 24.18 -1.74 -1.80
N LEU A 92 25.13 -1.69 -0.85
CA LEU A 92 25.71 -2.85 -0.18
C LEU A 92 24.75 -3.60 0.75
N VAL A 93 23.88 -2.87 1.49
CA VAL A 93 23.08 -3.49 2.55
C VAL A 93 21.77 -4.02 1.97
N ASP A 94 21.57 -5.33 2.12
CA ASP A 94 20.41 -6.03 1.54
C ASP A 94 19.21 -6.07 2.50
N GLU A 95 19.46 -6.05 3.81
CA GLU A 95 18.45 -6.33 4.82
C GLU A 95 17.91 -5.07 5.47
N VAL A 96 16.60 -5.04 5.68
CA VAL A 96 15.87 -4.08 6.51
C VAL A 96 15.20 -4.80 7.68
N HIS A 97 15.04 -4.09 8.81
CA HIS A 97 14.52 -4.68 10.06
C HIS A 97 13.12 -4.17 10.40
N ALA A 98 12.73 -3.02 9.82
CA ALA A 98 11.37 -2.51 9.86
C ALA A 98 11.15 -1.50 8.72
N VAL A 99 9.88 -1.29 8.36
CA VAL A 99 9.41 -0.15 7.55
C VAL A 99 8.44 0.65 8.39
N VAL A 100 8.56 1.99 8.34
CA VAL A 100 7.66 2.90 9.06
C VAL A 100 6.80 3.67 8.06
N LEU A 101 5.49 3.54 8.18
CA LEU A 101 4.51 4.39 7.53
C LEU A 101 3.97 5.35 8.58
N THR A 102 3.91 6.66 8.29
CA THR A 102 3.55 7.64 9.33
C THR A 102 2.79 8.84 8.78
N GLY A 103 1.92 9.42 9.61
CA GLY A 103 1.35 10.75 9.38
C GLY A 103 2.33 11.86 9.75
N GLY A 104 1.86 13.11 9.76
CA GLY A 104 2.62 14.27 10.21
C GLY A 104 3.50 14.91 9.15
N SER A 105 3.39 14.52 7.86
CA SER A 105 4.28 15.01 6.80
C SER A 105 5.75 14.74 7.16
N ALA A 106 6.71 15.49 6.62
CA ALA A 106 8.14 15.30 6.87
C ALA A 106 8.52 15.24 8.37
N PHE A 107 7.77 15.91 9.24
CA PHE A 107 8.00 15.83 10.71
C PHE A 107 7.83 14.41 11.26
N GLY A 108 6.90 13.62 10.68
CA GLY A 108 6.62 12.27 11.12
C GLY A 108 7.76 11.27 10.87
N LEU A 109 8.75 11.61 10.02
CA LEU A 109 9.95 10.78 9.81
C LEU A 109 10.73 10.51 11.10
N ASP A 110 10.56 11.36 12.13
CA ASP A 110 11.14 11.14 13.45
C ASP A 110 10.70 9.82 14.10
N ALA A 111 9.51 9.30 13.77
CA ALA A 111 9.02 8.02 14.28
C ALA A 111 10.01 6.87 14.00
N ALA A 112 10.71 6.88 12.85
CA ALA A 112 11.70 5.85 12.53
C ALA A 112 12.88 5.83 13.51
N SER A 113 13.26 6.98 14.10
CA SER A 113 14.31 7.04 15.13
C SER A 113 13.92 6.28 16.40
N GLY A 114 12.64 6.31 16.76
CA GLY A 114 12.12 5.52 17.89
C GLY A 114 12.09 4.03 17.62
N VAL A 115 11.77 3.64 16.39
CA VAL A 115 11.83 2.22 15.96
C VAL A 115 13.27 1.72 16.02
N MET A 116 14.24 2.50 15.55
CA MET A 116 15.66 2.16 15.68
C MET A 116 16.07 1.95 17.14
N ARG A 117 15.68 2.84 18.05
CA ARG A 117 15.97 2.71 19.50
C ARG A 117 15.39 1.41 20.07
N TRP A 118 14.16 1.04 19.66
CA TRP A 118 13.53 -0.20 20.13
C TRP A 118 14.29 -1.43 19.62
N LEU A 119 14.61 -1.47 18.32
CA LEU A 119 15.33 -2.59 17.67
C LEU A 119 16.73 -2.75 18.26
N GLU A 120 17.48 -1.67 18.45
CA GLU A 120 18.82 -1.68 19.07
C GLU A 120 18.75 -2.27 20.50
N ALA A 121 17.79 -1.81 21.31
CA ALA A 121 17.59 -2.35 22.66
C ALA A 121 17.27 -3.85 22.70
N HIS A 122 16.75 -4.40 21.59
CA HIS A 122 16.44 -5.83 21.42
C HIS A 122 17.48 -6.57 20.58
N GLN A 123 18.65 -5.94 20.31
CA GLN A 123 19.77 -6.54 19.53
C GLN A 123 19.36 -6.96 18.13
N VAL A 124 18.41 -6.25 17.50
CA VAL A 124 17.99 -6.41 16.10
C VAL A 124 18.65 -5.33 15.24
N GLY A 125 19.35 -5.71 14.19
CA GLY A 125 20.05 -4.78 13.31
C GLY A 125 21.17 -5.43 12.52
N PHE A 126 21.68 -4.72 11.53
CA PHE A 126 22.85 -5.08 10.75
C PHE A 126 24.10 -5.07 11.64
N ASP A 127 24.85 -6.17 11.67
CA ASP A 127 26.03 -6.33 12.52
C ASP A 127 27.24 -5.63 11.89
N VAL A 128 27.71 -4.58 12.55
CA VAL A 128 28.95 -3.86 12.16
C VAL A 128 30.14 -4.17 13.08
N GLY A 129 30.05 -5.27 13.85
CA GLY A 129 31.10 -5.77 14.75
C GLY A 129 31.15 -5.06 16.11
N VAL A 130 30.96 -3.76 16.16
CA VAL A 130 30.95 -2.95 17.41
C VAL A 130 29.53 -2.62 17.90
N ALA A 131 28.53 -2.78 17.03
CA ALA A 131 27.12 -2.53 17.32
C ALA A 131 26.23 -3.27 16.32
N ARG A 132 24.92 -3.34 16.64
CA ARG A 132 23.87 -3.66 15.67
C ARG A 132 23.17 -2.39 15.26
N VAL A 133 23.17 -2.10 13.95
CA VAL A 133 22.56 -0.90 13.38
C VAL A 133 21.23 -1.28 12.72
N PRO A 134 20.09 -0.91 13.31
CA PRO A 134 18.79 -1.17 12.70
C PRO A 134 18.64 -0.37 11.40
N ILE A 135 18.23 -1.02 10.32
CA ILE A 135 17.91 -0.39 9.04
C ILE A 135 16.39 -0.22 8.98
N VAL A 136 15.92 1.04 8.96
CA VAL A 136 14.51 1.41 9.14
C VAL A 136 14.10 2.48 8.14
N PRO A 137 13.86 2.11 6.87
CA PRO A 137 13.28 3.03 5.90
C PRO A 137 11.87 3.46 6.30
N ALA A 138 11.50 4.68 5.89
CA ALA A 138 10.21 5.26 6.23
C ALA A 138 9.61 6.09 5.10
N ALA A 139 8.28 6.22 5.10
CA ALA A 139 7.54 7.17 4.28
C ALA A 139 6.43 7.84 5.08
N VAL A 140 6.12 9.09 4.71
CA VAL A 140 5.11 9.90 5.38
C VAL A 140 3.97 10.27 4.45
N LEU A 141 2.78 10.43 5.04
CA LEU A 141 1.65 11.08 4.39
C LEU A 141 1.34 12.42 5.08
N PHE A 142 0.69 13.31 4.34
CA PHE A 142 0.28 14.63 4.84
C PHE A 142 -1.13 14.52 5.45
N ASP A 143 -1.21 14.59 6.78
CA ASP A 143 -2.47 14.64 7.53
C ASP A 143 -2.61 15.92 8.38
N LEU A 144 -1.74 16.91 8.17
CA LEU A 144 -1.68 18.14 8.98
C LEU A 144 -2.95 19.00 8.87
N ALA A 145 -3.73 18.83 7.79
CA ALA A 145 -5.00 19.54 7.60
C ALA A 145 -6.15 18.99 8.47
N VAL A 146 -5.93 17.87 9.19
CA VAL A 146 -6.95 17.22 10.03
C VAL A 146 -6.64 17.44 11.50
N GLY A 147 -7.34 18.32 12.18
CA GLY A 147 -7.11 18.67 13.58
C GLY A 147 -5.89 19.60 13.81
N ASP A 148 -5.25 19.52 14.99
CA ASP A 148 -4.12 20.41 15.35
C ASP A 148 -2.80 19.93 14.71
N ALA A 149 -2.30 20.63 13.70
CA ALA A 149 -1.08 20.34 12.97
C ALA A 149 0.20 20.28 13.85
N ARG A 150 0.17 20.77 15.08
CA ARG A 150 1.29 20.70 16.03
C ARG A 150 1.42 19.33 16.69
N VAL A 151 0.37 18.52 16.70
CA VAL A 151 0.36 17.15 17.19
C VAL A 151 0.79 16.23 16.03
N ARG A 152 1.95 15.59 16.16
CA ARG A 152 2.59 14.79 15.10
C ARG A 152 3.24 13.56 15.68
N PRO A 153 3.38 12.45 14.93
CA PRO A 153 4.17 11.31 15.36
C PRO A 153 5.62 11.71 15.64
N THR A 154 6.16 11.20 16.73
CA THR A 154 7.52 11.44 17.22
C THR A 154 8.29 10.12 17.35
N ALA A 155 9.56 10.20 17.72
CA ALA A 155 10.36 9.02 18.05
C ALA A 155 9.67 8.12 19.10
N ASP A 156 9.03 8.71 20.11
CA ASP A 156 8.31 7.91 21.12
C ASP A 156 7.07 7.20 20.54
N SER A 157 6.39 7.82 19.57
CA SER A 157 5.29 7.18 18.82
C SER A 157 5.78 5.94 18.07
N GLY A 158 6.90 6.05 17.36
CA GLY A 158 7.52 4.93 16.66
C GLY A 158 7.99 3.83 17.59
N TYR A 159 8.60 4.18 18.73
CA TYR A 159 9.00 3.21 19.75
C TYR A 159 7.81 2.41 20.28
N GLN A 160 6.70 3.08 20.62
CA GLN A 160 5.47 2.42 21.09
C GLN A 160 4.86 1.53 20.02
N ALA A 161 4.74 1.98 18.77
CA ALA A 161 4.25 1.16 17.67
C ALA A 161 5.11 -0.09 17.45
N CYS A 162 6.44 0.04 17.52
CA CYS A 162 7.36 -1.09 17.41
C CYS A 162 7.20 -2.09 18.55
N ALA A 163 7.02 -1.61 19.78
CA ALA A 163 6.88 -2.44 20.98
C ALA A 163 5.64 -3.32 20.95
N VAL A 164 4.52 -2.85 20.38
CA VAL A 164 3.27 -3.61 20.31
C VAL A 164 3.13 -4.44 19.04
N ALA A 165 4.13 -4.41 18.14
CA ALA A 165 4.07 -5.14 16.88
C ALA A 165 3.98 -6.66 17.10
N SER A 166 3.01 -7.29 16.46
CA SER A 166 2.72 -8.72 16.58
C SER A 166 2.35 -9.35 15.23
N ALA A 167 2.35 -10.68 15.17
CA ALA A 167 1.91 -11.45 14.01
C ALA A 167 0.37 -11.61 13.94
N ALA A 168 -0.38 -11.08 14.90
CA ALA A 168 -1.84 -11.06 14.82
C ALA A 168 -2.30 -10.13 13.67
N PRO A 169 -3.47 -10.38 13.04
CA PRO A 169 -4.01 -9.48 12.04
C PRO A 169 -4.08 -8.04 12.58
N PRO A 170 -3.49 -7.06 11.87
CA PRO A 170 -3.48 -5.68 12.33
C PRO A 170 -4.87 -5.03 12.24
N ALA A 171 -5.13 -4.06 13.09
CA ALA A 171 -6.31 -3.22 12.97
C ALA A 171 -6.26 -2.38 11.68
N GLU A 172 -7.44 -2.05 11.13
CA GLU A 172 -7.61 -1.29 9.91
C GLU A 172 -8.44 -0.02 10.13
N GLY A 173 -8.53 0.81 9.10
CA GLY A 173 -9.30 2.06 9.15
C GLY A 173 -8.54 3.20 9.83
N ASN A 174 -9.13 3.81 10.85
CA ASN A 174 -8.63 5.04 11.49
C ASN A 174 -7.50 4.76 12.51
N VAL A 175 -6.51 3.97 12.15
CA VAL A 175 -5.41 3.57 13.05
C VAL A 175 -4.04 3.88 12.45
N GLY A 176 -3.06 4.10 13.30
CA GLY A 176 -1.67 4.30 12.89
C GLY A 176 -1.54 5.38 11.81
N ALA A 177 -0.82 5.06 10.73
CA ALA A 177 -0.63 5.96 9.60
C ALA A 177 -1.94 6.31 8.88
N GLY A 178 -2.99 5.47 8.99
CA GLY A 178 -4.31 5.71 8.40
C GLY A 178 -5.20 6.65 9.20
N ALA A 179 -4.83 7.00 10.43
CA ALA A 179 -5.70 7.74 11.35
C ALA A 179 -6.17 9.09 10.79
N GLY A 180 -5.28 9.88 10.16
CA GLY A 180 -5.58 11.18 9.56
C GLY A 180 -5.77 11.16 8.04
N ALA A 181 -5.78 9.98 7.41
CA ALA A 181 -5.82 9.84 5.95
C ALA A 181 -7.17 10.26 5.34
N THR A 182 -7.12 10.94 4.19
CA THR A 182 -8.29 11.45 3.44
C THR A 182 -8.13 11.20 1.94
N VAL A 183 -9.24 11.16 1.20
CA VAL A 183 -9.27 10.93 -0.26
C VAL A 183 -10.22 11.89 -0.95
N GLY A 184 -10.11 12.00 -2.30
CA GLY A 184 -11.00 12.85 -3.09
C GLY A 184 -10.76 14.35 -2.89
N LYS A 185 -9.50 14.78 -2.76
CA LYS A 185 -9.10 16.14 -2.42
C LYS A 185 -9.03 17.09 -3.61
N LEU A 186 -9.17 16.60 -4.83
CA LEU A 186 -8.96 17.40 -6.05
C LEU A 186 -9.89 18.62 -6.15
N PHE A 187 -11.05 18.58 -5.50
CA PHE A 187 -12.01 19.68 -5.43
C PHE A 187 -11.98 20.41 -4.07
N GLY A 188 -10.90 20.24 -3.30
CA GLY A 188 -10.67 20.85 -1.99
C GLY A 188 -11.12 19.97 -0.81
N MET A 189 -10.55 20.22 0.36
CA MET A 189 -10.80 19.46 1.61
C MET A 189 -12.29 19.43 2.03
N PRO A 190 -13.13 20.46 1.82
CA PRO A 190 -14.55 20.39 2.19
C PRO A 190 -15.33 19.29 1.45
N ARG A 191 -14.83 18.84 0.28
CA ARG A 191 -15.45 17.76 -0.51
C ARG A 191 -14.76 16.42 -0.31
N ALA A 192 -13.67 16.35 0.43
CA ALA A 192 -12.93 15.14 0.70
C ALA A 192 -13.68 14.19 1.64
N MET A 193 -13.24 12.94 1.67
CA MET A 193 -13.75 11.90 2.57
C MET A 193 -12.64 11.31 3.42
N LYS A 194 -13.03 10.75 4.56
CA LYS A 194 -12.15 9.97 5.43
C LYS A 194 -11.78 8.66 4.74
N SER A 195 -10.51 8.35 4.80
CA SER A 195 -9.94 7.07 4.40
C SER A 195 -9.17 6.45 5.59
N GLY A 196 -8.32 5.47 5.35
CA GLY A 196 -7.67 4.77 6.45
C GLY A 196 -6.47 3.93 6.04
N LEU A 197 -6.21 2.94 6.88
CA LEU A 197 -5.26 1.86 6.66
C LEU A 197 -6.02 0.60 6.25
N GLY A 198 -5.50 -0.14 5.27
CA GLY A 198 -6.06 -1.44 4.87
C GLY A 198 -4.97 -2.46 4.64
N THR A 199 -5.34 -3.74 4.73
CA THR A 199 -4.43 -4.86 4.51
C THR A 199 -5.13 -6.01 3.79
N ALA A 200 -4.37 -6.80 3.05
CA ALA A 200 -4.85 -8.02 2.39
C ALA A 200 -3.69 -8.99 2.15
N ALA A 201 -3.98 -10.27 2.01
CA ALA A 201 -3.00 -11.28 1.60
C ALA A 201 -3.64 -12.37 0.74
N VAL A 202 -2.79 -13.09 0.02
CA VAL A 202 -3.14 -14.25 -0.78
C VAL A 202 -1.98 -15.24 -0.79
N SER A 203 -2.29 -16.54 -0.76
CA SER A 203 -1.28 -17.60 -0.88
C SER A 203 -1.51 -18.37 -2.18
N VAL A 204 -0.48 -18.43 -3.02
CA VAL A 204 -0.50 -19.12 -4.31
C VAL A 204 0.85 -19.78 -4.55
N GLY A 205 0.85 -21.01 -5.04
CA GLY A 205 2.08 -21.73 -5.40
C GLY A 205 3.01 -22.00 -4.23
N GLY A 206 2.50 -22.05 -3.00
CA GLY A 206 3.26 -22.26 -1.78
C GLY A 206 3.87 -21.00 -1.16
N PHE A 207 3.71 -19.84 -1.79
CA PHE A 207 4.14 -18.55 -1.26
C PHE A 207 2.95 -17.69 -0.86
N THR A 208 3.14 -16.88 0.16
CA THR A 208 2.19 -15.87 0.60
C THR A 208 2.69 -14.48 0.19
N VAL A 209 1.78 -13.67 -0.37
CA VAL A 209 2.00 -12.25 -0.64
C VAL A 209 0.95 -11.45 0.10
N GLY A 210 1.39 -10.45 0.88
CA GLY A 210 0.51 -9.57 1.64
C GLY A 210 0.85 -8.10 1.41
N ALA A 211 -0.14 -7.24 1.58
CA ALA A 211 0.02 -5.78 1.49
C ALA A 211 -0.61 -5.09 2.69
N LEU A 212 -0.05 -3.93 3.04
CA LEU A 212 -0.59 -2.98 4.00
C LEU A 212 -0.38 -1.58 3.44
N VAL A 213 -1.44 -0.76 3.44
CA VAL A 213 -1.42 0.56 2.80
C VAL A 213 -2.20 1.59 3.61
N ALA A 214 -1.65 2.78 3.75
CA ALA A 214 -2.35 3.97 4.25
C ALA A 214 -2.67 4.88 3.05
N VAL A 215 -3.97 5.13 2.82
CA VAL A 215 -4.46 5.78 1.60
C VAL A 215 -4.88 7.21 1.90
N ASN A 216 -4.04 8.17 1.51
CA ASN A 216 -4.29 9.61 1.65
C ASN A 216 -4.25 10.30 0.27
N ALA A 217 -4.91 9.72 -0.73
CA ALA A 217 -4.80 10.06 -2.13
C ALA A 217 -5.50 11.38 -2.52
N LEU A 218 -5.04 11.97 -3.63
CA LEU A 218 -5.73 13.09 -4.27
C LEU A 218 -7.05 12.63 -4.92
N GLY A 219 -7.02 11.47 -5.57
CA GLY A 219 -8.15 10.87 -6.28
C GLY A 219 -9.12 10.10 -5.39
N ASP A 220 -10.07 9.46 -6.04
CA ASP A 220 -11.08 8.60 -5.42
C ASP A 220 -10.54 7.17 -5.28
N ILE A 221 -10.96 6.47 -4.24
CA ILE A 221 -10.84 5.01 -4.16
C ILE A 221 -11.98 4.41 -4.96
N ILE A 222 -11.65 3.56 -5.93
CA ILE A 222 -12.60 2.87 -6.81
C ILE A 222 -12.55 1.37 -6.58
N ASP A 223 -13.68 0.70 -6.74
CA ASP A 223 -13.73 -0.75 -6.79
C ASP A 223 -13.19 -1.24 -8.14
N PRO A 224 -12.08 -1.99 -8.19
CA PRO A 224 -11.50 -2.45 -9.45
C PRO A 224 -12.42 -3.35 -10.28
N ALA A 225 -13.38 -4.04 -9.64
CA ALA A 225 -14.29 -4.95 -10.31
C ALA A 225 -15.42 -4.22 -11.04
N SER A 226 -15.97 -3.18 -10.43
CA SER A 226 -17.12 -2.42 -10.97
C SER A 226 -16.73 -1.07 -11.58
N GLY A 227 -15.55 -0.53 -11.27
CA GLY A 227 -15.12 0.82 -11.64
C GLY A 227 -15.85 1.93 -10.87
N ARG A 228 -16.66 1.60 -9.85
CA ARG A 228 -17.43 2.55 -9.06
C ARG A 228 -16.59 3.15 -7.94
N PRO A 229 -16.73 4.46 -7.65
CA PRO A 229 -16.08 5.05 -6.49
C PRO A 229 -16.69 4.50 -5.19
N LEU A 230 -15.83 4.16 -4.24
CA LEU A 230 -16.18 3.73 -2.88
C LEU A 230 -16.04 4.88 -1.87
N ALA A 231 -15.01 5.69 -2.04
CA ALA A 231 -14.77 6.92 -1.27
C ALA A 231 -13.99 7.90 -2.14
N GLY A 232 -14.26 9.20 -2.03
CA GLY A 232 -13.60 10.17 -2.87
C GLY A 232 -14.20 11.56 -2.75
N ALA A 233 -14.13 12.32 -3.83
CA ALA A 233 -14.74 13.65 -3.86
C ALA A 233 -16.26 13.58 -3.81
N ARG A 234 -16.87 14.45 -3.00
CA ARG A 234 -18.33 14.59 -2.91
C ARG A 234 -18.81 15.75 -3.81
N THR A 235 -20.10 15.69 -4.16
CA THR A 235 -20.83 16.82 -4.76
C THR A 235 -20.77 18.04 -3.84
N ALA A 236 -21.04 19.24 -4.37
CA ALA A 236 -20.93 20.48 -3.60
C ALA A 236 -21.90 20.55 -2.42
N ASP A 237 -23.06 19.87 -2.51
CA ASP A 237 -24.01 19.68 -1.41
C ASP A 237 -23.55 18.63 -0.37
N GLY A 238 -22.50 17.86 -0.69
CA GLY A 238 -21.96 16.81 0.18
C GLY A 238 -22.75 15.51 0.21
N GLU A 239 -23.83 15.38 -0.57
CA GLU A 239 -24.77 14.26 -0.46
C GLU A 239 -24.37 13.01 -1.24
N ARG A 240 -23.55 13.16 -2.31
CA ARG A 240 -23.19 12.06 -3.22
C ARG A 240 -21.71 12.07 -3.55
N LEU A 241 -21.18 10.92 -3.98
CA LEU A 241 -19.87 10.82 -4.61
C LEU A 241 -19.90 11.50 -5.99
N LEU A 242 -18.89 12.32 -6.27
CA LEU A 242 -18.81 13.10 -7.51
C LEU A 242 -18.30 12.29 -8.70
N HIS A 243 -17.46 11.26 -8.46
CA HIS A 243 -16.68 10.58 -9.47
C HIS A 243 -15.65 11.52 -10.13
N THR A 244 -14.51 11.67 -9.48
CA THR A 244 -13.46 12.67 -9.82
C THR A 244 -13.06 12.66 -11.29
N ARG A 245 -12.84 11.49 -11.90
CA ARG A 245 -12.46 11.36 -13.31
C ARG A 245 -13.52 11.98 -14.24
N ASP A 246 -14.79 11.65 -14.03
CA ASP A 246 -15.88 12.11 -14.89
C ASP A 246 -16.14 13.60 -14.72
N ALA A 247 -15.98 14.11 -13.49
CA ALA A 247 -16.05 15.54 -13.21
C ALA A 247 -14.94 16.33 -13.93
N ILE A 248 -13.71 15.84 -13.92
CA ILE A 248 -12.60 16.44 -14.70
C ILE A 248 -12.93 16.48 -16.20
N LEU A 249 -13.38 15.36 -16.75
CA LEU A 249 -13.71 15.24 -18.17
C LEU A 249 -14.90 16.12 -18.58
N SER A 250 -15.81 16.45 -17.66
CA SER A 250 -16.92 17.38 -17.87
C SER A 250 -16.56 18.85 -17.62
N GLY A 251 -15.33 19.16 -17.22
CA GLY A 251 -14.84 20.51 -17.01
C GLY A 251 -15.17 21.11 -15.63
N GLU A 252 -15.46 20.27 -14.63
CA GLU A 252 -15.64 20.75 -13.26
C GLU A 252 -14.38 21.50 -12.79
N PRO A 253 -14.47 22.73 -12.27
CA PRO A 253 -13.31 23.50 -11.82
C PRO A 253 -12.60 22.79 -10.65
N LEU A 254 -11.29 22.69 -10.75
CA LEU A 254 -10.47 22.13 -9.67
C LEU A 254 -10.45 23.09 -8.46
N GLY A 255 -10.42 22.54 -7.26
CA GLY A 255 -10.18 23.30 -6.04
C GLY A 255 -8.71 23.75 -5.91
N PRO A 256 -8.38 24.56 -4.90
CA PRO A 256 -7.00 24.91 -4.59
C PRO A 256 -6.22 23.64 -4.23
N GLN A 257 -5.01 23.50 -4.80
CA GLN A 257 -4.12 22.36 -4.60
C GLN A 257 -2.80 22.85 -4.00
N ASP A 258 -2.41 22.28 -2.87
CA ASP A 258 -1.12 22.51 -2.27
C ASP A 258 -0.20 21.29 -2.55
N PRO A 259 1.03 21.48 -3.03
CA PRO A 259 1.97 20.40 -3.28
C PRO A 259 2.22 19.55 -2.03
N GLY A 260 2.30 18.20 -2.21
CA GLY A 260 2.62 17.28 -1.13
C GLY A 260 1.51 17.04 -0.12
N THR A 261 0.26 17.41 -0.43
CA THR A 261 -0.91 17.20 0.46
C THR A 261 -1.63 15.88 0.24
N ALA A 262 -1.20 15.10 -0.77
CA ALA A 262 -1.72 13.78 -1.07
C ALA A 262 -0.58 12.75 -1.11
N THR A 263 -0.85 11.53 -0.70
CA THR A 263 0.18 10.48 -0.65
C THR A 263 -0.46 9.15 -0.31
N THR A 264 -0.13 8.10 -1.05
CA THR A 264 -0.43 6.71 -0.65
C THR A 264 0.87 5.99 -0.35
N ILE A 265 1.03 5.51 0.87
CA ILE A 265 2.23 4.80 1.31
C ILE A 265 1.90 3.37 1.71
N GLY A 266 2.70 2.42 1.24
CA GLY A 266 2.41 1.01 1.48
C GLY A 266 3.64 0.12 1.60
N VAL A 267 3.39 -1.08 2.12
CA VAL A 267 4.34 -2.19 2.15
C VAL A 267 3.70 -3.39 1.49
N VAL A 268 4.41 -4.03 0.58
CA VAL A 268 4.09 -5.36 0.08
C VAL A 268 5.15 -6.34 0.57
N ALA A 269 4.75 -7.50 1.05
CA ALA A 269 5.68 -8.50 1.59
C ALA A 269 5.41 -9.88 1.03
N THR A 270 6.44 -10.72 0.96
CA THR A 270 6.34 -12.15 0.67
C THR A 270 7.23 -12.96 1.59
N ASP A 271 6.87 -14.21 1.86
CA ASP A 271 7.70 -15.17 2.57
C ASP A 271 8.76 -15.85 1.67
N ALA A 272 8.72 -15.59 0.36
CA ALA A 272 9.75 -15.99 -0.58
C ALA A 272 11.08 -15.24 -0.36
N GLY A 273 12.20 -15.88 -0.69
CA GLY A 273 13.51 -15.22 -0.77
C GLY A 273 13.59 -14.36 -2.04
N LEU A 274 14.01 -13.11 -1.89
CA LEU A 274 14.21 -12.15 -2.99
C LEU A 274 15.64 -11.62 -2.98
N THR A 275 16.14 -11.27 -4.17
CA THR A 275 17.27 -10.33 -4.32
C THR A 275 16.73 -8.88 -4.30
N LYS A 276 17.61 -7.89 -4.03
CA LYS A 276 17.20 -6.45 -4.08
C LYS A 276 16.54 -6.04 -5.39
N PRO A 277 17.07 -6.40 -6.59
CA PRO A 277 16.39 -6.10 -7.85
C PRO A 277 14.99 -6.72 -7.96
N GLN A 278 14.78 -7.93 -7.41
CA GLN A 278 13.47 -8.58 -7.39
C GLN A 278 12.52 -7.89 -6.42
N ALA A 279 12.99 -7.49 -5.23
CA ALA A 279 12.21 -6.71 -4.27
C ALA A 279 11.79 -5.36 -4.87
N GLN A 280 12.72 -4.64 -5.50
CA GLN A 280 12.40 -3.39 -6.20
C GLN A 280 11.37 -3.61 -7.31
N LYS A 281 11.51 -4.69 -8.12
CA LYS A 281 10.55 -5.00 -9.17
C LYS A 281 9.16 -5.33 -8.60
N MET A 282 9.09 -6.02 -7.49
CA MET A 282 7.84 -6.30 -6.80
C MET A 282 7.17 -5.01 -6.28
N ALA A 283 7.95 -4.05 -5.73
CA ALA A 283 7.45 -2.72 -5.35
C ALA A 283 6.89 -1.96 -6.56
N GLN A 284 7.59 -1.98 -7.70
CA GLN A 284 7.14 -1.36 -8.95
C GLN A 284 5.81 -1.93 -9.45
N MET A 285 5.66 -3.26 -9.43
CA MET A 285 4.41 -3.91 -9.86
C MET A 285 3.27 -3.67 -8.88
N ALA A 286 3.54 -3.54 -7.58
CA ALA A 286 2.52 -3.22 -6.58
C ALA A 286 1.85 -1.85 -6.82
N HIS A 287 2.53 -0.88 -7.42
CA HIS A 287 1.94 0.39 -7.84
C HIS A 287 0.81 0.23 -8.86
N ASP A 288 0.83 -0.84 -9.68
CA ASP A 288 -0.28 -1.13 -10.58
C ASP A 288 -1.56 -1.46 -9.79
N GLY A 289 -1.43 -2.00 -8.58
CA GLY A 289 -2.54 -2.21 -7.65
C GLY A 289 -3.14 -0.88 -7.17
N LEU A 290 -2.29 0.12 -6.86
CA LEU A 290 -2.76 1.48 -6.55
C LEU A 290 -3.50 2.08 -7.75
N ALA A 291 -2.93 2.00 -8.97
CA ALA A 291 -3.54 2.56 -10.18
C ALA A 291 -4.87 1.88 -10.57
N ARG A 292 -5.08 0.64 -10.15
CA ARG A 292 -6.35 -0.08 -10.34
C ARG A 292 -7.44 0.33 -9.36
N ALA A 293 -7.07 0.83 -8.18
CA ALA A 293 -8.00 1.11 -7.08
C ALA A 293 -8.07 2.59 -6.68
N ILE A 294 -7.24 3.47 -7.26
CA ILE A 294 -7.23 4.92 -7.01
C ILE A 294 -7.17 5.66 -8.33
N ASN A 295 -8.04 6.66 -8.52
CA ASN A 295 -8.10 7.44 -9.75
C ASN A 295 -8.51 8.92 -9.49
N PRO A 296 -7.65 9.92 -9.89
CA PRO A 296 -6.26 9.80 -10.35
C PRO A 296 -5.27 9.45 -9.24
N ILE A 297 -4.08 9.00 -9.64
CA ILE A 297 -2.97 8.67 -8.72
C ILE A 297 -1.62 9.03 -9.37
N HIS A 298 -0.55 9.10 -8.60
CA HIS A 298 0.82 9.44 -9.02
C HIS A 298 0.91 10.81 -9.69
N THR A 299 0.14 11.77 -9.17
CA THR A 299 0.12 13.14 -9.67
C THR A 299 1.32 13.94 -9.12
N MET A 300 1.46 15.19 -9.57
CA MET A 300 2.48 16.12 -9.06
C MET A 300 2.29 16.48 -7.57
N PHE A 301 1.13 16.17 -7.00
CA PHE A 301 0.78 16.46 -5.62
C PHE A 301 0.91 15.25 -4.69
N ASP A 302 1.09 14.05 -5.26
CA ASP A 302 1.21 12.79 -4.51
C ASP A 302 2.66 12.50 -4.14
N GLY A 303 2.86 11.86 -2.98
CA GLY A 303 4.16 11.34 -2.54
C GLY A 303 4.21 9.81 -2.49
N ASP A 304 3.51 9.15 -3.40
CA ASP A 304 3.25 7.71 -3.39
C ASP A 304 4.53 6.87 -3.36
N THR A 305 4.61 6.01 -2.35
CA THR A 305 5.79 5.19 -2.09
C THR A 305 5.37 3.79 -1.65
N ILE A 306 5.94 2.76 -2.28
CA ILE A 306 5.75 1.36 -1.89
C ILE A 306 7.10 0.74 -1.57
N PHE A 307 7.20 0.14 -0.38
CA PHE A 307 8.28 -0.74 0.01
C PHE A 307 7.90 -2.19 -0.27
N ALA A 308 8.89 -3.02 -0.64
CA ALA A 308 8.73 -4.46 -0.78
C ALA A 308 9.69 -5.20 0.16
N LEU A 309 9.21 -6.29 0.76
CA LEU A 309 9.97 -7.12 1.69
C LEU A 309 9.91 -8.60 1.28
N GLY A 310 11.07 -9.24 1.18
CA GLY A 310 11.20 -10.70 1.03
C GLY A 310 11.79 -11.32 2.27
N THR A 311 11.00 -12.07 3.07
CA THR A 311 11.49 -12.61 4.35
C THR A 311 12.29 -13.89 4.20
N GLY A 312 12.21 -14.58 3.05
CA GLY A 312 12.96 -15.82 2.78
C GLY A 312 12.60 -17.01 3.68
N ARG A 313 11.45 -16.95 4.36
CA ARG A 313 11.01 -17.99 5.30
C ARG A 313 10.54 -19.27 4.61
N VAL A 314 10.09 -19.17 3.38
CA VAL A 314 9.69 -20.30 2.55
C VAL A 314 10.77 -20.57 1.52
N GLN A 315 11.29 -21.81 1.52
CA GLN A 315 12.30 -22.23 0.57
C GLN A 315 11.70 -22.56 -0.79
N GLY A 316 12.42 -22.24 -1.85
CA GLY A 316 12.03 -22.54 -3.24
C GLY A 316 12.38 -21.39 -4.18
N ALA A 317 12.39 -21.70 -5.48
CA ALA A 317 12.56 -20.68 -6.52
C ALA A 317 11.23 -19.93 -6.70
N ALA A 318 11.21 -18.68 -6.32
CA ALA A 318 10.02 -17.82 -6.51
C ALA A 318 10.08 -17.15 -7.89
N ASP A 319 8.96 -17.20 -8.62
CA ASP A 319 8.79 -16.44 -9.86
C ASP A 319 8.40 -14.99 -9.50
N VAL A 320 9.28 -14.05 -9.77
CA VAL A 320 9.05 -12.63 -9.52
C VAL A 320 7.85 -12.08 -10.31
N ASN A 321 7.52 -12.65 -11.48
CA ASN A 321 6.33 -12.25 -12.22
C ASN A 321 5.06 -12.63 -11.44
N LEU A 322 5.01 -13.88 -10.94
CA LEU A 322 3.88 -14.31 -10.12
C LEU A 322 3.75 -13.45 -8.86
N LEU A 323 4.86 -13.26 -8.12
CA LEU A 323 4.84 -12.44 -6.89
C LEU A 323 4.41 -11.00 -7.18
N GLY A 324 4.88 -10.39 -8.27
CA GLY A 324 4.50 -9.03 -8.67
C GLY A 324 3.03 -8.90 -9.08
N ILE A 325 2.48 -9.90 -9.80
CA ILE A 325 1.05 -9.96 -10.12
C ILE A 325 0.21 -10.03 -8.84
N LEU A 326 0.61 -10.90 -7.90
CA LEU A 326 -0.07 -11.04 -6.61
C LEU A 326 0.09 -9.77 -5.77
N ALA A 327 1.26 -9.10 -5.80
CA ALA A 327 1.50 -7.83 -5.12
C ALA A 327 0.53 -6.73 -5.60
N ALA A 328 0.33 -6.60 -6.91
CA ALA A 328 -0.65 -5.68 -7.47
C ALA A 328 -2.09 -6.02 -7.00
N GLU A 329 -2.43 -7.30 -6.97
CA GLU A 329 -3.76 -7.75 -6.56
C GLU A 329 -4.04 -7.48 -5.07
N VAL A 330 -3.12 -7.88 -4.18
CA VAL A 330 -3.32 -7.65 -2.73
C VAL A 330 -3.25 -6.16 -2.38
N MET A 331 -2.45 -5.37 -3.10
CA MET A 331 -2.40 -3.91 -2.92
C MET A 331 -3.73 -3.26 -3.29
N ALA A 332 -4.33 -3.62 -4.42
CA ALA A 332 -5.65 -3.12 -4.81
C ALA A 332 -6.74 -3.48 -3.77
N ARG A 333 -6.72 -4.72 -3.26
CA ARG A 333 -7.63 -5.16 -2.19
C ARG A 333 -7.42 -4.38 -0.89
N ALA A 334 -6.17 -4.16 -0.50
CA ALA A 334 -5.83 -3.39 0.70
C ALA A 334 -6.32 -1.93 0.59
N VAL A 335 -6.22 -1.30 -0.59
CA VAL A 335 -6.79 0.04 -0.86
C VAL A 335 -8.30 0.06 -0.66
N VAL A 336 -9.01 -0.90 -1.22
CA VAL A 336 -10.47 -1.03 -1.05
C VAL A 336 -10.82 -1.19 0.43
N ARG A 337 -10.09 -2.02 1.17
CA ARG A 337 -10.29 -2.19 2.61
C ARG A 337 -10.06 -0.91 3.41
N ALA A 338 -9.06 -0.10 3.04
CA ALA A 338 -8.81 1.18 3.68
C ALA A 338 -10.04 2.12 3.60
N ALA A 339 -10.79 2.09 2.49
CA ALA A 339 -12.05 2.84 2.37
C ALA A 339 -13.18 2.23 3.22
N LEU A 340 -13.37 0.91 3.13
CA LEU A 340 -14.50 0.22 3.74
C LEU A 340 -14.40 0.12 5.27
N THR A 341 -13.19 0.09 5.83
CA THR A 341 -12.95 0.01 7.27
C THR A 341 -12.85 1.38 7.95
N ALA A 342 -12.64 2.45 7.18
CA ALA A 342 -12.61 3.81 7.71
C ALA A 342 -13.93 4.19 8.39
N GLN A 343 -13.84 5.05 9.40
CA GLN A 343 -14.96 5.65 10.11
C GLN A 343 -14.92 7.16 9.89
N GLY A 344 -16.08 7.75 9.62
CA GLY A 344 -16.20 9.20 9.50
C GLY A 344 -15.78 9.93 10.78
N ILE A 345 -15.28 11.13 10.61
CA ILE A 345 -15.01 12.09 11.68
C ILE A 345 -15.70 13.41 11.33
N GLU A 346 -15.73 14.35 12.26
CA GLU A 346 -16.38 15.64 12.03
C GLU A 346 -15.88 16.30 10.74
N GLY A 347 -16.81 16.62 9.84
CA GLY A 347 -16.54 17.24 8.53
C GLY A 347 -16.01 16.30 7.43
N LEU A 348 -15.64 15.07 7.76
CA LEU A 348 -15.05 14.08 6.84
C LEU A 348 -15.79 12.73 6.95
N PRO A 349 -16.90 12.53 6.23
CA PRO A 349 -17.60 11.24 6.21
C PRO A 349 -16.71 10.15 5.57
N ALA A 350 -16.92 8.90 5.98
CA ALA A 350 -16.32 7.71 5.38
C ALA A 350 -17.28 7.06 4.36
N ALA A 351 -16.80 6.03 3.65
CA ALA A 351 -17.62 5.29 2.68
C ALA A 351 -18.94 4.77 3.27
N ARG A 352 -18.89 4.26 4.51
CA ARG A 352 -20.06 3.73 5.21
C ARG A 352 -21.14 4.77 5.57
N ASP A 353 -20.77 6.03 5.56
CA ASP A 353 -21.66 7.15 5.95
C ASP A 353 -22.42 7.75 4.74
N MET A 354 -22.09 7.29 3.53
CA MET A 354 -22.67 7.80 2.28
C MET A 354 -23.90 7.01 1.77
N GLY A 355 -24.34 5.97 2.49
CA GLY A 355 -25.58 5.24 2.22
C GLY A 355 -25.33 3.94 1.47
#